data_f10147a7484cb5f71d2866eeca5872f5
#
_entry.id   f10147a7484cb5f71d2866eeca5872f5
#
_cell.length_a   1.000
_cell.length_b   1.000
_cell.length_c   1.000
_cell.angle_alpha   90.00
_cell.angle_beta   90.00
_cell.angle_gamma   90.00
#
_symmetry.space_group_name_H-M   'P 1'
#
loop_
_entity.id
_entity.type
_entity.pdbx_description
1 polymer ?
#
loop_
_entity_poly.entity_id
_entity_poly.type
_entity_poly.pdbx_seq_one_letter_code
_entity_poly.pdbx_strand_id
1 'polypeptide(L)'
;SIMSAFRSDIYNVRRTFTALFFIGPTGSGKSQIGYSIRSLSMSPDAPAFNLNSGTPAALFSWLERYRNIPIMLEEYNDTQINPVIFQALKSAVYDGEGKQKRKDAVSKEIDSSQVNAALVIMGQESPQQDDNSLANRCIICEVPKRDDRSELEEEIFNELKGYEESGLHSVLLEILACRNSILQHYKKVYDEVFKSLKDEVRVSVKNTDGLSRILETVSMFVSVCRIVEEHTSLQLPFTAEQFFEIAIAKVIKQVESISSSNKMFNFFSILNFLIDT
;
A
#
# COMPACT_ATOMS: atom_id res chain seq x y z
N SER A 1 -5.63 3.79 7.19
CA SER A 1 -5.61 3.37 8.61
C SER A 1 -6.68 2.34 8.96
N ILE A 2 -7.99 2.52 8.60
CA ILE A 2 -9.06 1.55 8.95
C ILE A 2 -8.70 0.13 8.51
N MET A 3 -8.34 -0.05 7.24
CA MET A 3 -7.97 -1.37 6.72
C MET A 3 -6.76 -1.99 7.43
N SER A 4 -5.78 -1.17 7.87
CA SER A 4 -4.60 -1.68 8.59
C SER A 4 -4.95 -2.32 9.93
N ALA A 5 -5.95 -1.80 10.64
CA ALA A 5 -6.41 -2.35 11.92
C ALA A 5 -6.93 -3.79 11.80
N PHE A 6 -7.38 -4.19 10.60
CA PHE A 6 -7.91 -5.52 10.28
C PHE A 6 -7.02 -6.32 9.32
N ARG A 7 -5.75 -5.92 9.18
CA ARG A 7 -4.83 -6.53 8.20
C ARG A 7 -4.78 -8.06 8.32
N SER A 8 -4.59 -8.58 9.52
CA SER A 8 -4.50 -10.03 9.74
C SER A 8 -5.81 -10.75 9.43
N ASP A 9 -6.94 -10.14 9.75
CA ASP A 9 -8.26 -10.69 9.49
C ASP A 9 -8.55 -10.74 7.98
N ILE A 10 -8.30 -9.64 7.28
CA ILE A 10 -8.46 -9.53 5.82
C ILE A 10 -7.55 -10.54 5.11
N TYR A 11 -6.28 -10.63 5.54
CA TYR A 11 -5.33 -11.59 5.00
C TYR A 11 -5.79 -13.04 5.19
N ASN A 12 -6.39 -13.38 6.32
CA ASN A 12 -6.89 -14.73 6.56
C ASN A 12 -8.01 -15.13 5.59
N VAL A 13 -8.79 -14.17 5.11
CA VAL A 13 -9.87 -14.41 4.14
C VAL A 13 -9.32 -14.57 2.71
N ARG A 14 -8.37 -13.71 2.32
CA ARG A 14 -7.91 -13.60 0.92
C ARG A 14 -6.52 -14.18 0.66
N ARG A 15 -5.72 -14.38 1.72
CA ARG A 15 -4.31 -14.77 1.66
C ARG A 15 -3.43 -13.75 0.92
N THR A 16 -3.94 -12.54 0.77
CA THR A 16 -3.23 -11.40 0.18
C THR A 16 -3.55 -10.14 0.97
N PHE A 17 -2.62 -9.19 0.93
CA PHE A 17 -2.84 -7.85 1.47
C PHE A 17 -1.95 -6.86 0.69
N THR A 18 -2.39 -5.63 0.53
CA THR A 18 -1.69 -4.63 -0.27
C THR A 18 -0.94 -3.60 0.56
N ALA A 19 -0.02 -2.88 -0.07
CA ALA A 19 0.62 -1.70 0.49
C ALA A 19 0.17 -0.42 -0.21
N LEU A 20 0.26 0.71 0.50
CA LEU A 20 0.23 2.03 -0.12
C LEU A 20 1.65 2.42 -0.51
N PHE A 21 1.82 2.94 -1.71
CA PHE A 21 3.09 3.42 -2.20
C PHE A 21 2.94 4.88 -2.64
N PHE A 22 3.46 5.81 -1.85
CA PHE A 22 3.46 7.23 -2.17
C PHE A 22 4.70 7.60 -2.98
N ILE A 23 4.48 8.18 -4.16
CA ILE A 23 5.54 8.67 -5.04
C ILE A 23 5.41 10.18 -5.27
N GLY A 24 6.52 10.84 -5.48
CA GLY A 24 6.57 12.27 -5.78
C GLY A 24 7.90 12.90 -5.40
N PRO A 25 8.16 14.15 -5.83
CA PRO A 25 9.41 14.82 -5.57
C PRO A 25 9.65 15.09 -4.08
N THR A 26 10.90 15.39 -3.73
CA THR A 26 11.26 15.84 -2.39
C THR A 26 10.44 17.07 -2.01
N GLY A 27 9.94 17.10 -0.77
CA GLY A 27 9.13 18.23 -0.27
C GLY A 27 7.66 18.22 -0.72
N SER A 28 7.17 17.15 -1.37
CA SER A 28 5.76 17.05 -1.76
C SER A 28 4.79 16.71 -0.62
N GLY A 29 5.30 16.40 0.59
CA GLY A 29 4.45 16.08 1.75
C GLY A 29 4.15 14.59 1.96
N LYS A 30 4.79 13.69 1.21
CA LYS A 30 4.57 12.22 1.35
C LYS A 30 4.72 11.72 2.78
N SER A 31 5.83 12.05 3.44
CA SER A 31 6.10 11.63 4.83
C SER A 31 5.03 12.16 5.77
N GLN A 32 4.52 13.37 5.52
CA GLN A 32 3.45 13.95 6.32
C GLN A 32 2.14 13.16 6.21
N ILE A 33 1.76 12.76 4.99
CA ILE A 33 0.59 11.87 4.77
C ILE A 33 0.79 10.55 5.51
N GLY A 34 1.98 9.97 5.44
CA GLY A 34 2.30 8.74 6.14
C GLY A 34 2.24 8.88 7.66
N TYR A 35 2.72 9.98 8.21
CA TYR A 35 2.61 10.27 9.65
C TYR A 35 1.16 10.39 10.08
N SER A 36 0.31 11.07 9.30
CA SER A 36 -1.13 11.14 9.56
C SER A 36 -1.80 9.76 9.53
N ILE A 37 -1.44 8.91 8.57
CA ILE A 37 -1.93 7.51 8.52
C ILE A 37 -1.54 6.74 9.78
N ARG A 38 -0.34 6.96 10.28
CA ARG A 38 0.24 6.25 11.43
C ARG A 38 -0.28 6.73 12.78
N SER A 39 -0.61 8.02 12.91
CA SER A 39 -0.95 8.69 14.18
C SER A 39 -2.14 8.08 14.93
N LEU A 40 -3.02 7.34 14.22
CA LEU A 40 -4.10 6.59 14.86
C LEU A 40 -3.61 5.44 15.76
N SER A 41 -2.45 4.86 15.47
CA SER A 41 -2.00 3.61 16.09
C SER A 41 -0.60 3.68 16.71
N MET A 42 0.15 4.75 16.46
CA MET A 42 1.53 4.91 16.93
C MET A 42 1.77 6.35 17.37
N SER A 43 2.78 6.53 18.24
CA SER A 43 3.26 7.87 18.60
C SER A 43 3.72 8.63 17.34
N PRO A 44 3.53 9.95 17.29
CA PRO A 44 4.09 10.80 16.23
C PRO A 44 5.61 10.63 16.06
N ASP A 45 6.33 10.40 17.16
CA ASP A 45 7.79 10.20 17.18
C ASP A 45 8.24 8.79 16.82
N ALA A 46 7.31 7.88 16.51
CA ALA A 46 7.68 6.52 16.15
C ALA A 46 8.57 6.54 14.89
N PRO A 47 9.71 5.81 14.88
CA PRO A 47 10.63 5.84 13.75
C PRO A 47 10.01 5.23 12.48
N ALA A 48 10.45 5.70 11.32
CA ALA A 48 10.25 5.04 10.04
C ALA A 48 11.50 4.19 9.72
N PHE A 49 11.34 3.17 8.89
CA PHE A 49 12.46 2.38 8.40
C PHE A 49 13.00 2.98 7.09
N ASN A 50 14.29 3.31 7.06
CA ASN A 50 14.93 3.80 5.85
C ASN A 50 15.40 2.62 4.99
N LEU A 51 14.87 2.54 3.76
CA LEU A 51 15.13 1.43 2.84
C LEU A 51 16.54 1.48 2.21
N ASN A 52 17.12 2.67 2.07
CA ASN A 52 18.44 2.82 1.47
C ASN A 52 19.58 2.55 2.48
N SER A 53 19.41 2.96 3.73
CA SER A 53 20.44 2.79 4.77
C SER A 53 20.22 1.55 5.65
N GLY A 54 19.05 0.95 5.61
CA GLY A 54 18.69 -0.22 6.40
C GLY A 54 19.33 -1.50 5.87
N THR A 55 19.53 -2.48 6.76
CA THR A 55 19.96 -3.81 6.37
C THR A 55 18.77 -4.76 6.18
N PRO A 56 18.90 -5.82 5.35
CA PRO A 56 17.84 -6.82 5.21
C PRO A 56 17.40 -7.45 6.54
N ALA A 57 18.35 -7.74 7.43
CA ALA A 57 18.04 -8.31 8.75
C ALA A 57 17.22 -7.34 9.63
N ALA A 58 17.54 -6.05 9.59
CA ALA A 58 16.80 -5.03 10.30
C ALA A 58 15.38 -4.87 9.73
N LEU A 59 15.22 -4.90 8.38
CA LEU A 59 13.91 -4.87 7.74
C LEU A 59 13.03 -6.03 8.20
N PHE A 60 13.53 -7.27 8.18
CA PHE A 60 12.75 -8.42 8.64
C PHE A 60 12.34 -8.29 10.11
N SER A 61 13.25 -7.87 10.98
CA SER A 61 12.92 -7.61 12.40
C SER A 61 11.86 -6.52 12.55
N TRP A 62 11.89 -5.51 11.69
CA TRP A 62 10.89 -4.45 11.66
C TRP A 62 9.53 -4.96 11.23
N LEU A 63 9.45 -5.74 10.14
CA LEU A 63 8.22 -6.33 9.61
C LEU A 63 7.55 -7.31 10.58
N GLU A 64 8.35 -8.06 11.34
CA GLU A 64 7.87 -9.03 12.33
C GLU A 64 7.34 -8.38 13.62
N ARG A 65 7.85 -7.21 13.97
CA ARG A 65 7.56 -6.51 15.23
C ARG A 65 6.13 -6.03 15.35
N TYR A 66 5.51 -5.66 14.24
CA TYR A 66 4.23 -4.96 14.22
C TYR A 66 3.11 -5.82 13.66
N ARG A 67 1.90 -5.64 14.22
CA ARG A 67 0.71 -6.36 13.79
C ARG A 67 -0.50 -5.43 13.76
N ASN A 68 -1.22 -5.46 12.63
CA ASN A 68 -2.46 -4.70 12.43
C ASN A 68 -2.31 -3.19 12.60
N ILE A 69 -1.13 -2.66 12.32
CA ILE A 69 -0.86 -1.23 12.28
C ILE A 69 -0.07 -0.86 11.02
N PRO A 70 -0.18 0.38 10.53
CA PRO A 70 0.62 0.87 9.42
C PRO A 70 2.05 1.15 9.88
N ILE A 71 3.03 0.65 9.12
CA ILE A 71 4.45 0.97 9.32
C ILE A 71 4.98 1.70 8.08
N MET A 72 5.90 2.62 8.32
CA MET A 72 6.46 3.47 7.28
C MET A 72 7.83 2.96 6.84
N LEU A 73 7.98 2.82 5.53
CA LEU A 73 9.23 2.47 4.85
C LEU A 73 9.58 3.64 3.92
N GLU A 74 10.61 4.39 4.27
CA GLU A 74 10.99 5.62 3.58
C GLU A 74 12.21 5.45 2.69
N GLU A 75 12.42 6.43 1.82
CA GLU A 75 13.59 6.51 0.93
C GLU A 75 13.69 5.33 -0.06
N TYR A 76 12.55 4.86 -0.58
CA TYR A 76 12.59 3.92 -1.69
C TYR A 76 13.22 4.61 -2.92
N ASN A 77 14.26 4.01 -3.45
CA ASN A 77 14.89 4.41 -4.71
C ASN A 77 15.13 3.17 -5.56
N ASP A 78 14.53 3.12 -6.73
CA ASP A 78 14.53 1.93 -7.60
C ASP A 78 15.93 1.52 -8.07
N THR A 79 16.84 2.49 -8.23
CA THR A 79 18.21 2.26 -8.68
C THR A 79 19.21 1.96 -7.55
N GLN A 80 18.88 2.30 -6.31
CA GLN A 80 19.79 2.19 -5.16
C GLN A 80 19.38 1.13 -4.13
N ILE A 81 18.12 0.67 -4.17
CA ILE A 81 17.62 -0.30 -3.21
C ILE A 81 18.42 -1.60 -3.24
N ASN A 82 18.77 -2.10 -2.05
CA ASN A 82 19.42 -3.40 -1.93
C ASN A 82 18.52 -4.51 -2.53
N PRO A 83 19.03 -5.37 -3.44
CA PRO A 83 18.23 -6.42 -4.08
C PRO A 83 17.55 -7.37 -3.09
N VAL A 84 18.16 -7.66 -1.95
CA VAL A 84 17.56 -8.52 -0.91
C VAL A 84 16.39 -7.80 -0.24
N ILE A 85 16.51 -6.49 0.02
CA ILE A 85 15.41 -5.66 0.54
C ILE A 85 14.27 -5.60 -0.47
N PHE A 86 14.58 -5.41 -1.75
CA PHE A 86 13.55 -5.40 -2.80
C PHE A 86 12.76 -6.71 -2.86
N GLN A 87 13.44 -7.86 -2.84
CA GLN A 87 12.78 -9.16 -2.82
C GLN A 87 11.96 -9.39 -1.54
N ALA A 88 12.48 -8.95 -0.39
CA ALA A 88 11.74 -9.00 0.87
C ALA A 88 10.46 -8.17 0.82
N LEU A 89 10.51 -6.94 0.27
CA LEU A 89 9.34 -6.10 0.08
C LEU A 89 8.32 -6.75 -0.85
N LYS A 90 8.76 -7.29 -1.97
CA LYS A 90 7.89 -7.95 -2.95
C LYS A 90 7.09 -9.10 -2.34
N SER A 91 7.72 -9.94 -1.51
CA SER A 91 7.06 -11.05 -0.80
C SER A 91 6.19 -10.55 0.36
N ALA A 92 6.64 -9.54 1.11
CA ALA A 92 5.93 -9.00 2.27
C ALA A 92 4.64 -8.26 1.90
N VAL A 93 4.68 -7.50 0.79
CA VAL A 93 3.60 -6.58 0.40
C VAL A 93 2.31 -7.30 0.05
N TYR A 94 2.37 -8.41 -0.66
CA TYR A 94 1.18 -9.08 -1.17
C TYR A 94 0.97 -10.43 -0.51
N ASP A 95 2.01 -11.25 -0.49
CA ASP A 95 1.94 -12.61 0.02
C ASP A 95 2.07 -12.67 1.56
N GLY A 96 2.47 -11.55 2.19
CA GLY A 96 2.64 -11.47 3.65
C GLY A 96 3.78 -12.34 4.17
N GLU A 97 4.70 -12.73 3.30
CA GLU A 97 5.83 -13.58 3.67
C GLU A 97 6.95 -12.75 4.30
N GLY A 98 7.40 -13.19 5.47
CA GLY A 98 8.54 -12.62 6.16
C GLY A 98 9.81 -13.46 5.96
N LYS A 99 10.66 -13.49 6.99
CA LYS A 99 11.90 -14.23 6.96
C LYS A 99 11.66 -15.73 6.97
N GLN A 100 12.36 -16.44 6.10
CA GLN A 100 12.43 -17.90 6.10
C GLN A 100 13.81 -18.35 6.58
N LYS A 101 13.87 -19.23 7.57
CA LYS A 101 15.12 -19.83 8.07
C LYS A 101 14.90 -21.30 8.39
N ARG A 102 15.96 -22.10 8.32
CA ARG A 102 15.91 -23.47 8.85
C ARG A 102 15.76 -23.41 10.37
N LYS A 103 14.89 -24.26 10.90
CA LYS A 103 14.60 -24.32 12.35
C LYS A 103 15.84 -24.78 13.13
N ASP A 104 16.55 -25.75 12.58
CA ASP A 104 17.83 -26.25 13.07
C ASP A 104 18.71 -26.83 11.95
N ALA A 105 19.93 -27.22 12.25
CA ALA A 105 20.89 -27.75 11.27
C ALA A 105 20.54 -29.18 10.79
N VAL A 106 19.71 -29.91 11.52
CA VAL A 106 19.38 -31.33 11.27
C VAL A 106 18.02 -31.50 10.66
N SER A 107 17.04 -30.69 11.09
CA SER A 107 15.67 -30.74 10.53
C SER A 107 15.63 -30.03 9.18
N LYS A 108 14.84 -30.61 8.24
CA LYS A 108 14.53 -29.95 6.97
C LYS A 108 13.38 -28.94 7.11
N GLU A 109 12.89 -28.74 8.34
CA GLU A 109 11.78 -27.82 8.61
C GLU A 109 12.24 -26.38 8.42
N ILE A 110 11.43 -25.61 7.69
CA ILE A 110 11.59 -24.18 7.47
C ILE A 110 10.66 -23.46 8.45
N ASP A 111 11.23 -22.62 9.29
CA ASP A 111 10.49 -21.66 10.09
C ASP A 111 10.29 -20.40 9.25
N SER A 112 9.03 -20.04 9.00
CA SER A 112 8.68 -18.86 8.23
C SER A 112 7.90 -17.89 9.10
N SER A 113 8.38 -16.65 9.18
CA SER A 113 7.62 -15.57 9.80
C SER A 113 6.58 -15.01 8.85
N GLN A 114 5.52 -14.44 9.41
CA GLN A 114 4.49 -13.76 8.66
C GLN A 114 4.54 -12.26 8.92
N VAL A 115 4.47 -11.46 7.87
CA VAL A 115 4.32 -10.02 7.97
C VAL A 115 2.86 -9.71 8.28
N ASN A 116 2.61 -9.10 9.42
CA ASN A 116 1.27 -8.74 9.89
C ASN A 116 1.05 -7.22 9.96
N ALA A 117 2.03 -6.41 9.61
CA ALA A 117 1.92 -4.97 9.48
C ALA A 117 1.32 -4.57 8.12
N ALA A 118 0.65 -3.44 8.06
CA ALA A 118 0.28 -2.80 6.81
C ALA A 118 1.43 -1.87 6.36
N LEU A 119 1.89 -2.02 5.12
CA LEU A 119 3.06 -1.28 4.65
C LEU A 119 2.65 0.03 3.96
N VAL A 120 3.32 1.10 4.34
CA VAL A 120 3.25 2.42 3.67
C VAL A 120 4.66 2.72 3.18
N ILE A 121 4.87 2.63 1.87
CA ILE A 121 6.16 2.82 1.23
C ILE A 121 6.21 4.22 0.62
N MET A 122 7.35 4.87 0.69
CA MET A 122 7.56 6.21 0.14
C MET A 122 8.82 6.27 -0.70
N GLY A 123 8.68 6.82 -1.89
CA GLY A 123 9.77 7.00 -2.85
C GLY A 123 9.58 8.24 -3.71
N GLN A 124 10.55 8.50 -4.57
CA GLN A 124 10.46 9.59 -5.54
C GLN A 124 9.79 9.14 -6.84
N GLU A 125 9.92 7.88 -7.18
CA GLU A 125 9.44 7.27 -8.42
C GLU A 125 8.78 5.92 -8.19
N SER A 126 8.05 5.44 -9.20
CA SER A 126 7.40 4.14 -9.17
C SER A 126 8.41 3.02 -9.30
N PRO A 127 8.24 1.89 -8.58
CA PRO A 127 9.12 0.74 -8.74
C PRO A 127 8.92 0.09 -10.11
N GLN A 128 10.03 -0.02 -10.87
CA GLN A 128 10.03 -0.58 -12.23
C GLN A 128 10.79 -1.91 -12.33
N GLN A 129 11.60 -2.25 -11.32
CA GLN A 129 12.36 -3.49 -11.29
C GLN A 129 11.46 -4.74 -11.38
N ASP A 130 12.02 -5.80 -11.92
CA ASP A 130 11.38 -7.13 -11.97
C ASP A 130 9.99 -7.07 -12.64
N ASP A 131 9.93 -6.48 -13.84
CA ASP A 131 8.70 -6.32 -14.65
C ASP A 131 7.56 -5.64 -13.88
N ASN A 132 7.87 -4.60 -13.12
CA ASN A 132 6.93 -3.87 -12.26
C ASN A 132 6.24 -4.76 -11.20
N SER A 133 6.89 -5.83 -10.78
CA SER A 133 6.31 -6.83 -9.88
C SER A 133 5.87 -6.24 -8.53
N LEU A 134 6.60 -5.26 -7.99
CA LEU A 134 6.22 -4.56 -6.77
C LEU A 134 5.07 -3.56 -7.04
N ALA A 135 5.13 -2.83 -8.17
CA ALA A 135 4.08 -1.90 -8.57
C ALA A 135 2.71 -2.57 -8.71
N ASN A 136 2.68 -3.79 -9.25
CA ASN A 136 1.45 -4.59 -9.40
C ASN A 136 0.83 -5.04 -8.07
N ARG A 137 1.58 -4.98 -6.96
CA ARG A 137 1.17 -5.43 -5.62
C ARG A 137 0.82 -4.29 -4.67
N CYS A 138 1.03 -3.04 -5.12
CA CYS A 138 0.78 -1.83 -4.34
C CYS A 138 -0.32 -0.98 -4.97
N ILE A 139 -0.89 -0.08 -4.18
CA ILE A 139 -1.62 1.07 -4.70
C ILE A 139 -0.65 2.24 -4.74
N ILE A 140 -0.29 2.68 -5.94
CA ILE A 140 0.64 3.78 -6.15
C ILE A 140 -0.11 5.10 -6.10
N CYS A 141 0.22 5.96 -5.15
CA CYS A 141 -0.37 7.27 -4.95
C CYS A 141 0.66 8.36 -5.29
N GLU A 142 0.38 9.13 -6.34
CA GLU A 142 1.22 10.27 -6.71
C GLU A 142 0.90 11.46 -5.81
N VAL A 143 1.93 12.06 -5.23
CA VAL A 143 1.85 13.27 -4.42
C VAL A 143 2.61 14.38 -5.12
N PRO A 144 1.91 15.24 -5.88
CA PRO A 144 2.56 16.33 -6.60
C PRO A 144 3.11 17.36 -5.61
N LYS A 145 4.19 18.03 -6.01
CA LYS A 145 4.69 19.17 -5.25
C LYS A 145 3.70 20.32 -5.37
N ARG A 146 3.41 20.94 -4.24
CA ARG A 146 2.68 22.21 -4.19
C ARG A 146 3.67 23.29 -3.76
N ASP A 147 3.71 24.35 -4.51
CA ASP A 147 4.63 25.46 -4.23
C ASP A 147 4.03 26.42 -3.20
N ASP A 148 2.70 26.60 -3.19
CA ASP A 148 2.00 27.49 -2.26
C ASP A 148 0.84 26.80 -1.57
N ARG A 149 0.62 27.11 -0.31
CA ARG A 149 -0.59 26.79 0.45
C ARG A 149 -1.36 28.08 0.69
N SER A 150 -2.67 28.01 0.61
CA SER A 150 -3.53 29.09 1.10
C SER A 150 -3.48 29.16 2.62
N GLU A 151 -3.82 30.32 3.18
CA GLU A 151 -3.92 30.49 4.63
C GLU A 151 -4.86 29.47 5.28
N LEU A 152 -5.97 29.18 4.64
CA LEU A 152 -6.92 28.15 5.11
C LEU A 152 -6.29 26.73 5.11
N GLU A 153 -5.51 26.39 4.10
CA GLU A 153 -4.83 25.08 4.07
C GLU A 153 -3.76 24.98 5.15
N GLU A 154 -3.09 26.07 5.49
CA GLU A 154 -2.14 26.11 6.61
C GLU A 154 -2.85 25.98 7.97
N GLU A 155 -3.98 26.64 8.17
CA GLU A 155 -4.79 26.50 9.38
C GLU A 155 -5.25 25.04 9.57
N ILE A 156 -5.84 24.42 8.53
CA ILE A 156 -6.27 23.03 8.57
C ILE A 156 -5.09 22.09 8.84
N PHE A 157 -3.94 22.35 8.23
CA PHE A 157 -2.75 21.56 8.47
C PHE A 157 -2.25 21.68 9.92
N ASN A 158 -2.25 22.87 10.49
CA ASN A 158 -1.85 23.09 11.89
C ASN A 158 -2.83 22.44 12.86
N GLU A 159 -4.13 22.50 12.57
CA GLU A 159 -5.15 21.80 13.35
C GLU A 159 -4.95 20.29 13.33
N LEU A 160 -4.70 19.71 12.15
CA LEU A 160 -4.37 18.29 12.00
C LEU A 160 -3.13 17.91 12.84
N LYS A 161 -2.09 18.76 12.84
CA LYS A 161 -0.90 18.56 13.67
C LYS A 161 -1.22 18.53 15.15
N GLY A 162 -2.06 19.43 15.62
CA GLY A 162 -2.52 19.44 17.01
C GLY A 162 -3.25 18.15 17.40
N TYR A 163 -4.09 17.60 16.50
CA TYR A 163 -4.73 16.30 16.72
C TYR A 163 -3.73 15.14 16.74
N GLU A 164 -2.75 15.14 15.83
CA GLU A 164 -1.71 14.12 15.78
C GLU A 164 -0.86 14.10 17.06
N GLU A 165 -0.48 15.27 17.57
CA GLU A 165 0.30 15.43 18.79
C GLU A 165 -0.48 15.02 20.04
N SER A 166 -1.78 15.34 20.10
CA SER A 166 -2.65 14.96 21.22
C SER A 166 -2.99 13.45 21.23
N GLY A 167 -2.78 12.77 20.11
CA GLY A 167 -3.05 11.33 19.92
C GLY A 167 -4.48 11.04 19.46
N LEU A 168 -4.58 10.20 18.41
CA LEU A 168 -5.85 9.82 17.79
C LEU A 168 -6.30 8.41 18.20
N HIS A 169 -5.83 7.92 19.35
CA HIS A 169 -6.11 6.52 19.77
C HIS A 169 -7.60 6.24 20.05
N SER A 170 -8.37 7.26 20.44
CA SER A 170 -9.83 7.12 20.60
C SER A 170 -10.50 6.76 19.28
N VAL A 171 -10.08 7.36 18.18
CA VAL A 171 -10.58 7.04 16.83
C VAL A 171 -10.23 5.60 16.46
N LEU A 172 -9.04 5.13 16.82
CA LEU A 172 -8.68 3.72 16.61
C LEU A 172 -9.60 2.77 17.39
N LEU A 173 -9.99 3.10 18.62
CA LEU A 173 -10.90 2.28 19.42
C LEU A 173 -12.30 2.18 18.76
N GLU A 174 -12.80 3.28 18.21
CA GLU A 174 -14.05 3.27 17.45
C GLU A 174 -13.96 2.41 16.20
N ILE A 175 -12.84 2.49 15.47
CA ILE A 175 -12.57 1.62 14.32
C ILE A 175 -12.56 0.14 14.76
N LEU A 176 -11.87 -0.20 15.85
CA LEU A 176 -11.77 -1.56 16.35
C LEU A 176 -13.15 -2.10 16.84
N ALA A 177 -14.03 -1.24 17.36
CA ALA A 177 -15.39 -1.62 17.74
C ALA A 177 -16.20 -2.13 16.53
N CYS A 178 -15.89 -1.69 15.31
CA CYS A 178 -16.54 -2.12 14.07
C CYS A 178 -16.05 -3.49 13.56
N ARG A 179 -15.08 -4.13 14.22
CA ARG A 179 -14.41 -5.35 13.73
C ARG A 179 -15.40 -6.46 13.34
N ASN A 180 -16.39 -6.74 14.16
CA ASN A 180 -17.34 -7.82 13.89
C ASN A 180 -18.17 -7.55 12.62
N SER A 181 -18.66 -6.32 12.43
CA SER A 181 -19.37 -5.92 11.22
C SER A 181 -18.48 -6.06 9.98
N ILE A 182 -17.24 -5.61 10.07
CA ILE A 182 -16.29 -5.70 8.95
C ILE A 182 -16.05 -7.18 8.58
N LEU A 183 -15.73 -8.02 9.53
CA LEU A 183 -15.42 -9.42 9.25
C LEU A 183 -16.61 -10.22 8.73
N GLN A 184 -17.80 -9.96 9.25
CA GLN A 184 -19.03 -10.62 8.82
C GLN A 184 -19.35 -10.37 7.35
N HIS A 185 -19.11 -9.15 6.86
CA HIS A 185 -19.51 -8.73 5.51
C HIS A 185 -18.36 -8.75 4.50
N TYR A 186 -17.10 -8.79 4.97
CA TYR A 186 -15.93 -8.55 4.11
C TYR A 186 -15.88 -9.46 2.89
N LYS A 187 -16.04 -10.78 3.06
CA LYS A 187 -15.91 -11.72 1.94
C LYS A 187 -16.93 -11.44 0.85
N LYS A 188 -18.20 -11.29 1.23
CA LYS A 188 -19.32 -11.06 0.30
C LYS A 188 -19.14 -9.73 -0.44
N VAL A 189 -18.92 -8.64 0.31
CA VAL A 189 -18.75 -7.31 -0.28
C VAL A 189 -17.52 -7.24 -1.18
N TYR A 190 -16.42 -7.89 -0.79
CA TYR A 190 -15.24 -7.97 -1.62
C TYR A 190 -15.52 -8.66 -2.97
N ASP A 191 -16.20 -9.80 -2.96
CA ASP A 191 -16.48 -10.55 -4.19
C ASP A 191 -17.40 -9.73 -5.14
N GLU A 192 -18.36 -8.99 -4.60
CA GLU A 192 -19.22 -8.06 -5.34
C GLU A 192 -18.43 -6.88 -5.92
N VAL A 193 -17.65 -6.20 -5.09
CA VAL A 193 -16.81 -5.06 -5.52
C VAL A 193 -15.79 -5.47 -6.57
N PHE A 194 -15.11 -6.58 -6.37
CA PHE A 194 -14.12 -7.09 -7.33
C PHE A 194 -14.76 -7.35 -8.70
N LYS A 195 -15.94 -7.97 -8.72
CA LYS A 195 -16.67 -8.22 -9.96
C LYS A 195 -17.06 -6.90 -10.64
N SER A 196 -17.69 -5.98 -9.92
CA SER A 196 -18.13 -4.69 -10.48
C SER A 196 -16.94 -3.88 -11.00
N LEU A 197 -15.85 -3.78 -10.23
CA LEU A 197 -14.65 -3.06 -10.64
C LEU A 197 -14.00 -3.66 -11.89
N LYS A 198 -13.96 -4.99 -11.95
CA LYS A 198 -13.45 -5.72 -13.12
C LYS A 198 -14.27 -5.48 -14.37
N ASP A 199 -15.60 -5.47 -14.24
CA ASP A 199 -16.50 -5.27 -15.38
C ASP A 199 -16.36 -3.84 -15.92
N GLU A 200 -16.31 -2.82 -15.05
CA GLU A 200 -16.12 -1.42 -15.44
C GLU A 200 -14.74 -1.16 -16.08
N VAL A 201 -13.66 -1.68 -15.49
CA VAL A 201 -12.31 -1.43 -15.98
C VAL A 201 -12.03 -2.14 -17.31
N ARG A 202 -12.60 -3.33 -17.55
CA ARG A 202 -12.39 -4.07 -18.80
C ARG A 202 -12.82 -3.33 -20.07
N VAL A 203 -13.77 -2.44 -19.98
CA VAL A 203 -14.22 -1.61 -21.10
C VAL A 203 -13.11 -0.67 -21.56
N SER A 204 -12.30 -0.18 -20.63
CA SER A 204 -11.30 0.89 -20.87
C SER A 204 -9.87 0.37 -21.04
N VAL A 205 -9.54 -0.79 -20.45
CA VAL A 205 -8.17 -1.30 -20.43
C VAL A 205 -7.96 -2.39 -21.48
N LYS A 206 -7.04 -2.12 -22.43
CA LYS A 206 -6.65 -3.08 -23.50
C LYS A 206 -5.57 -4.07 -23.06
N ASN A 207 -4.67 -3.64 -22.18
CA ASN A 207 -3.60 -4.49 -21.65
C ASN A 207 -4.01 -5.07 -20.30
N THR A 208 -3.90 -6.37 -20.15
CA THR A 208 -4.33 -7.10 -18.95
C THR A 208 -3.17 -7.54 -18.05
N ASP A 209 -1.92 -7.21 -18.40
CA ASP A 209 -0.75 -7.58 -17.61
C ASP A 209 -0.81 -6.91 -16.24
N GLY A 210 -0.74 -7.71 -15.18
CA GLY A 210 -0.84 -7.23 -13.80
C GLY A 210 -2.23 -6.76 -13.35
N LEU A 211 -3.19 -6.59 -14.27
CA LEU A 211 -4.53 -6.05 -13.98
C LEU A 211 -5.22 -6.79 -12.85
N SER A 212 -5.16 -8.13 -12.81
CA SER A 212 -5.85 -8.91 -11.76
C SER A 212 -5.37 -8.54 -10.36
N ARG A 213 -4.06 -8.38 -10.16
CA ARG A 213 -3.50 -8.02 -8.86
C ARG A 213 -3.87 -6.58 -8.45
N ILE A 214 -3.85 -5.65 -9.40
CA ILE A 214 -4.25 -4.27 -9.16
C ILE A 214 -5.73 -4.20 -8.78
N LEU A 215 -6.59 -4.93 -9.49
CA LEU A 215 -8.00 -5.06 -9.15
C LEU A 215 -8.21 -5.64 -7.74
N GLU A 216 -7.48 -6.71 -7.40
CA GLU A 216 -7.55 -7.31 -6.07
C GLU A 216 -7.13 -6.31 -4.97
N THR A 217 -6.03 -5.59 -5.16
CA THR A 217 -5.54 -4.62 -4.19
C THR A 217 -6.51 -3.45 -4.01
N VAL A 218 -7.03 -2.88 -5.08
CA VAL A 218 -7.96 -1.75 -5.02
C VAL A 218 -9.31 -2.18 -4.45
N SER A 219 -9.80 -3.37 -4.81
CA SER A 219 -11.05 -3.92 -4.27
C SER A 219 -11.04 -4.06 -2.74
N MET A 220 -9.88 -4.31 -2.11
CA MET A 220 -9.79 -4.37 -0.65
C MET A 220 -10.19 -3.04 0.00
N PHE A 221 -9.72 -1.91 -0.55
CA PHE A 221 -10.02 -0.58 -0.01
C PHE A 221 -11.48 -0.20 -0.22
N VAL A 222 -11.99 -0.40 -1.43
CA VAL A 222 -13.39 -0.11 -1.77
C VAL A 222 -14.34 -0.94 -0.91
N SER A 223 -14.02 -2.21 -0.69
CA SER A 223 -14.86 -3.09 0.14
C SER A 223 -14.92 -2.63 1.59
N VAL A 224 -13.79 -2.26 2.18
CA VAL A 224 -13.77 -1.72 3.55
C VAL A 224 -14.55 -0.40 3.62
N CYS A 225 -14.41 0.48 2.63
CA CYS A 225 -15.16 1.74 2.57
C CYS A 225 -16.67 1.46 2.52
N ARG A 226 -17.15 0.57 1.66
CA ARG A 226 -18.55 0.19 1.53
C ARG A 226 -19.10 -0.44 2.82
N ILE A 227 -18.34 -1.32 3.47
CA ILE A 227 -18.76 -1.93 4.74
C ILE A 227 -18.85 -0.88 5.85
N VAL A 228 -17.90 0.06 5.90
CA VAL A 228 -17.95 1.14 6.88
C VAL A 228 -19.21 1.97 6.71
N GLU A 229 -19.56 2.35 5.48
CA GLU A 229 -20.76 3.13 5.18
C GLU A 229 -22.07 2.37 5.47
N GLU A 230 -22.17 1.11 5.04
CA GLU A 230 -23.42 0.34 5.09
C GLU A 230 -23.67 -0.38 6.41
N HIS A 231 -22.61 -0.75 7.15
CA HIS A 231 -22.69 -1.68 8.27
C HIS A 231 -22.04 -1.21 9.57
N THR A 232 -21.62 0.05 9.65
CA THR A 232 -21.02 0.62 10.87
C THR A 232 -21.59 1.99 11.19
N SER A 233 -21.26 2.52 12.36
CA SER A 233 -21.58 3.89 12.77
C SER A 233 -20.52 4.92 12.36
N LEU A 234 -19.42 4.47 11.76
CA LEU A 234 -18.36 5.37 11.32
C LEU A 234 -18.81 6.16 10.09
N GLN A 235 -18.52 7.46 10.11
CA GLN A 235 -18.80 8.33 8.98
C GLN A 235 -17.50 8.72 8.29
N LEU A 236 -17.44 8.52 6.97
CA LEU A 236 -16.36 8.99 6.13
C LEU A 236 -16.75 10.30 5.46
N PRO A 237 -15.79 11.19 5.13
CA PRO A 237 -16.08 12.45 4.44
C PRO A 237 -16.43 12.28 2.95
N PHE A 238 -16.63 11.06 2.49
CA PHE A 238 -16.97 10.66 1.13
C PHE A 238 -17.79 9.38 1.16
N THR A 239 -18.58 9.15 0.09
CA THR A 239 -19.38 7.92 -0.04
C THR A 239 -18.57 6.77 -0.65
N ALA A 240 -19.04 5.54 -0.47
CA ALA A 240 -18.46 4.36 -1.10
C ALA A 240 -18.53 4.44 -2.64
N GLU A 241 -19.58 5.06 -3.19
CA GLU A 241 -19.72 5.27 -4.64
C GLU A 241 -18.66 6.25 -5.17
N GLN A 242 -18.48 7.41 -4.53
CA GLN A 242 -17.41 8.36 -4.88
C GLN A 242 -16.03 7.70 -4.83
N PHE A 243 -15.81 6.85 -3.82
CA PHE A 243 -14.55 6.13 -3.72
C PHE A 243 -14.38 5.06 -4.79
N PHE A 244 -15.47 4.41 -5.20
CA PHE A 244 -15.48 3.45 -6.31
C PHE A 244 -15.12 4.09 -7.65
N GLU A 245 -15.68 5.27 -7.96
CA GLU A 245 -15.31 6.03 -9.17
C GLU A 245 -13.83 6.40 -9.20
N ILE A 246 -13.29 6.88 -8.06
CA ILE A 246 -11.86 7.15 -7.91
C ILE A 246 -11.03 5.87 -8.11
N ALA A 247 -11.52 4.73 -7.60
CA ALA A 247 -10.87 3.44 -7.73
C ALA A 247 -10.76 2.97 -9.18
N ILE A 248 -11.82 3.15 -9.99
CA ILE A 248 -11.81 2.85 -11.44
C ILE A 248 -10.72 3.67 -12.14
N ALA A 249 -10.74 4.99 -11.97
CA ALA A 249 -9.74 5.88 -12.57
C ALA A 249 -8.31 5.52 -12.13
N LYS A 250 -8.14 5.14 -10.87
CA LYS A 250 -6.87 4.72 -10.31
C LYS A 250 -6.32 3.44 -10.93
N VAL A 251 -7.16 2.43 -11.08
CA VAL A 251 -6.78 1.16 -11.74
C VAL A 251 -6.35 1.41 -13.16
N ILE A 252 -7.15 2.15 -13.93
CA ILE A 252 -6.85 2.47 -15.34
C ILE A 252 -5.50 3.18 -15.44
N LYS A 253 -5.30 4.26 -14.68
CA LYS A 253 -4.06 5.04 -14.69
C LYS A 253 -2.84 4.18 -14.30
N GLN A 254 -2.96 3.33 -13.30
CA GLN A 254 -1.83 2.50 -12.85
C GLN A 254 -1.47 1.43 -13.88
N VAL A 255 -2.45 0.78 -14.50
CA VAL A 255 -2.22 -0.22 -15.59
C VAL A 255 -1.58 0.45 -16.81
N GLU A 256 -2.05 1.63 -17.21
CA GLU A 256 -1.46 2.38 -18.33
C GLU A 256 -0.01 2.79 -18.05
N SER A 257 0.28 3.26 -16.83
CA SER A 257 1.64 3.62 -16.41
C SER A 257 2.59 2.41 -16.46
N ILE A 258 2.18 1.27 -15.96
CA ILE A 258 2.95 0.02 -16.00
C ILE A 258 3.17 -0.44 -17.44
N SER A 259 2.12 -0.39 -18.26
CA SER A 259 2.21 -0.79 -19.68
C SER A 259 3.13 0.10 -20.49
N SER A 260 3.14 1.39 -20.21
CA SER A 260 4.03 2.35 -20.89
C SER A 260 5.49 2.17 -20.48
N SER A 261 5.76 1.87 -19.22
CA SER A 261 7.12 1.55 -18.74
C SER A 261 7.67 0.31 -19.45
N ASN A 262 6.89 -0.74 -19.59
CA ASN A 262 7.30 -1.96 -20.28
C ASN A 262 7.57 -1.73 -21.78
N LYS A 263 6.76 -0.92 -22.45
CA LYS A 263 6.97 -0.58 -23.87
C LYS A 263 8.25 0.23 -24.10
N MET A 264 8.54 1.19 -23.22
CA MET A 264 9.80 1.97 -23.30
C MET A 264 11.02 1.06 -23.08
N PHE A 265 10.99 0.20 -22.10
CA PHE A 265 12.05 -0.76 -21.86
C PHE A 265 12.26 -1.67 -23.08
N ASN A 266 11.19 -2.23 -23.64
CA ASN A 266 11.26 -3.05 -24.84
C ASN A 266 11.79 -2.25 -26.06
N PHE A 267 11.36 -1.01 -26.24
CA PHE A 267 11.85 -0.13 -27.30
C PHE A 267 13.36 0.12 -27.17
N PHE A 268 13.84 0.48 -25.99
CA PHE A 268 15.26 0.73 -25.76
C PHE A 268 16.08 -0.57 -25.86
N SER A 269 15.55 -1.70 -25.45
CA SER A 269 16.22 -3.00 -25.62
C SER A 269 16.40 -3.34 -27.10
N ILE A 270 15.38 -3.13 -27.92
CA ILE A 270 15.44 -3.33 -29.38
C ILE A 270 16.40 -2.31 -30.01
N LEU A 271 16.35 -1.06 -29.60
CA LEU A 271 17.22 -0.01 -30.12
C LEU A 271 18.70 -0.29 -29.82
N ASN A 272 19.02 -0.67 -28.57
CA ASN A 272 20.38 -1.05 -28.19
C ASN A 272 20.86 -2.27 -28.96
N PHE A 273 20.03 -3.30 -29.12
CA PHE A 273 20.36 -4.45 -29.95
C PHE A 273 20.69 -4.04 -31.41
N LEU A 274 19.93 -3.11 -31.98
CA LEU A 274 20.15 -2.63 -33.36
C LEU A 274 21.40 -1.71 -33.49
N ILE A 275 21.85 -1.09 -32.42
CA ILE A 275 23.05 -0.24 -32.41
C ILE A 275 24.32 -1.09 -32.22
N ASP A 276 24.23 -2.19 -31.45
CA ASP A 276 25.35 -3.10 -31.15
C ASP A 276 25.58 -4.15 -32.24
N THR A 277 24.70 -4.26 -33.25
CA THR A 277 24.83 -5.07 -34.46
C THR A 277 25.28 -4.26 -35.67
#